data_b2af46c7b9789200b9d6a47595dbc950
#
_entry.id   b2af46c7b9789200b9d6a47595dbc950
#
_cell.length_a   1.000
_cell.length_b   1.000
_cell.length_c   1.000
_cell.angle_alpha   90.00
_cell.angle_beta   90.00
_cell.angle_gamma   90.00
#
_symmetry.space_group_name_H-M   'P 1'
#
loop_
_entity.id
_entity.type
_entity.pdbx_description
1 polymer ?
#
loop_
_entity_poly.entity_id
_entity_poly.type
_entity_poly.pdbx_seq_one_letter_code
_entity_poly.pdbx_strand_id
1 'polypeptide(L)'
;MSNLSMYRAGDVNPVLTKLYLSHGINDAAMMSVQNFERAGLCENIIQFIETSERQTDREMATDILISLLKHAEKNLKQAIAERFAVIDTAPLRVILQFINDDIDVAKPVLEYSKALNDLDLLYIIQSRDSPFWQAIALRNDLGENVVETLVDTKDVSTAKNLICNETIKFSDYAAKEITNLAKDETILTEALINRSLDKDGEFAKQIYIYASENLKAAIIQKCGRLFHDANQKLEEILEEFTGETPHHFMPTPAMIKAAELFQEQGKLIPSLMMNTLKRGQMASFIAQFSRFISLPVAVVIPMLQQKNGQGLSIAAKANGIERNDFLVIFNFTRKMMGEDFLSAKDVTLALTYYDRVSPDVAKRLMRQRQN
;
A
#
# COMPACT_ATOMS: atom_id res chain seq x y z
N MET A 1 -49.75 0.58 5.02
CA MET A 1 -50.24 0.66 3.62
C MET A 1 -49.41 -0.34 2.82
N SER A 2 -50.05 -1.28 2.16
CA SER A 2 -49.40 -2.39 1.47
C SER A 2 -48.60 -1.89 0.26
N ASN A 3 -47.34 -2.31 0.11
CA ASN A 3 -46.48 -2.01 -1.04
C ASN A 3 -47.06 -2.47 -2.39
N LEU A 4 -48.16 -3.19 -2.43
CA LEU A 4 -48.91 -3.62 -3.63
C LEU A 4 -49.39 -2.45 -4.49
N SER A 5 -49.55 -1.26 -3.93
CA SER A 5 -49.94 -0.07 -4.70
C SER A 5 -48.86 0.42 -5.67
N MET A 6 -47.63 -0.05 -5.53
CA MET A 6 -46.52 0.27 -6.44
C MET A 6 -46.55 -0.61 -7.76
N TYR A 7 -47.24 -1.75 -7.74
CA TYR A 7 -47.30 -2.67 -8.90
C TYR A 7 -48.65 -2.53 -9.61
N ARG A 8 -48.64 -2.25 -10.92
CA ARG A 8 -49.89 -2.24 -11.71
C ARG A 8 -50.43 -3.65 -11.83
N ALA A 9 -51.76 -3.84 -11.55
CA ALA A 9 -52.46 -5.08 -11.71
C ALA A 9 -52.42 -5.49 -13.20
N GLY A 10 -51.63 -6.47 -13.54
CA GLY A 10 -51.39 -6.97 -14.91
C GLY A 10 -49.91 -7.13 -15.27
N ASP A 11 -49.04 -6.51 -14.54
CA ASP A 11 -47.57 -6.55 -14.80
C ASP A 11 -46.84 -7.63 -13.98
N VAL A 12 -47.57 -8.34 -13.10
CA VAL A 12 -46.98 -9.28 -12.12
C VAL A 12 -47.47 -10.69 -12.35
N ASN A 13 -46.57 -11.68 -12.14
CA ASN A 13 -46.96 -13.10 -12.23
C ASN A 13 -48.09 -13.45 -11.23
N PRO A 14 -49.22 -14.04 -11.70
CA PRO A 14 -50.35 -14.37 -10.83
C PRO A 14 -50.00 -15.29 -9.63
N VAL A 15 -48.98 -16.15 -9.78
CA VAL A 15 -48.49 -17.03 -8.72
C VAL A 15 -47.81 -16.23 -7.61
N LEU A 16 -46.98 -15.27 -7.99
CA LEU A 16 -46.32 -14.35 -7.01
C LEU A 16 -47.38 -13.47 -6.32
N THR A 17 -48.34 -12.96 -7.06
CA THR A 17 -49.44 -12.17 -6.48
C THR A 17 -50.21 -12.98 -5.45
N LYS A 18 -50.51 -14.27 -5.76
CA LYS A 18 -51.17 -15.16 -4.83
C LYS A 18 -50.32 -15.49 -3.60
N LEU A 19 -49.03 -15.76 -3.81
CA LEU A 19 -48.06 -15.97 -2.72
C LEU A 19 -47.94 -14.72 -1.82
N TYR A 20 -47.87 -13.54 -2.44
CA TYR A 20 -47.79 -12.27 -1.76
C TYR A 20 -49.07 -11.97 -0.95
N LEU A 21 -50.25 -12.27 -1.50
CA LEU A 21 -51.52 -12.07 -0.82
C LEU A 21 -51.81 -13.16 0.24
N SER A 22 -51.36 -14.39 0.03
CA SER A 22 -51.56 -15.48 1.00
C SER A 22 -50.55 -15.51 2.14
N HIS A 23 -49.32 -15.06 1.91
CA HIS A 23 -48.22 -15.09 2.86
C HIS A 23 -47.55 -13.72 3.05
N GLY A 24 -47.89 -12.75 2.21
CA GLY A 24 -47.22 -11.45 2.14
C GLY A 24 -47.73 -10.44 3.15
N ILE A 25 -46.80 -9.87 3.87
CA ILE A 25 -46.92 -8.64 4.69
C ILE A 25 -47.72 -8.77 5.98
N ASN A 26 -48.34 -9.89 6.26
CA ASN A 26 -48.87 -10.11 7.60
C ASN A 26 -47.81 -10.90 8.40
N ASP A 27 -46.99 -10.17 9.21
CA ASP A 27 -45.96 -10.80 10.05
C ASP A 27 -46.50 -11.97 10.87
N ALA A 28 -47.77 -11.92 11.25
CA ALA A 28 -48.47 -13.01 11.96
C ALA A 28 -48.66 -14.27 11.12
N ALA A 29 -48.95 -14.14 9.81
CA ALA A 29 -49.08 -15.28 8.91
C ALA A 29 -47.74 -15.93 8.62
N MET A 30 -46.69 -15.12 8.50
CA MET A 30 -45.31 -15.59 8.28
C MET A 30 -44.72 -16.29 9.53
N MET A 31 -45.11 -15.89 10.73
CA MET A 31 -44.75 -16.58 11.97
C MET A 31 -45.34 -17.99 12.07
N SER A 32 -46.49 -18.24 11.46
CA SER A 32 -47.19 -19.55 11.51
C SER A 32 -46.60 -20.60 10.56
N VAL A 33 -45.76 -20.21 9.57
CA VAL A 33 -45.14 -21.14 8.62
C VAL A 33 -44.04 -21.94 9.34
N GLN A 34 -44.15 -23.29 9.30
CA GLN A 34 -43.14 -24.16 9.89
C GLN A 34 -41.82 -24.04 9.15
N ASN A 35 -40.71 -24.24 9.85
CA ASN A 35 -39.36 -24.04 9.31
C ASN A 35 -39.08 -24.86 8.03
N PHE A 36 -39.61 -26.09 7.94
CA PHE A 36 -39.44 -26.92 6.76
C PHE A 36 -40.18 -26.35 5.54
N GLU A 37 -41.44 -25.90 5.74
CA GLU A 37 -42.20 -25.24 4.68
C GLU A 37 -41.58 -23.94 4.23
N ARG A 38 -41.00 -23.17 5.19
CA ARG A 38 -40.29 -21.92 4.92
C ARG A 38 -39.06 -22.14 4.08
N ALA A 39 -38.28 -23.19 4.35
CA ALA A 39 -37.10 -23.53 3.55
C ALA A 39 -37.47 -23.85 2.08
N GLY A 40 -38.53 -24.65 1.87
CA GLY A 40 -39.05 -24.97 0.54
C GLY A 40 -39.59 -23.74 -0.22
N LEU A 41 -40.26 -22.83 0.48
CA LEU A 41 -40.73 -21.57 -0.10
C LEU A 41 -39.56 -20.66 -0.50
N CYS A 42 -38.56 -20.52 0.37
CA CYS A 42 -37.35 -19.75 0.05
C CYS A 42 -36.66 -20.30 -1.20
N GLU A 43 -36.48 -21.61 -1.29
CA GLU A 43 -35.84 -22.26 -2.45
C GLU A 43 -36.57 -21.96 -3.77
N ASN A 44 -37.89 -22.11 -3.78
CA ASN A 44 -38.70 -21.79 -4.96
C ASN A 44 -38.63 -20.32 -5.36
N ILE A 45 -38.57 -19.40 -4.37
CA ILE A 45 -38.48 -17.97 -4.63
C ILE A 45 -37.09 -17.62 -5.16
N ILE A 46 -36.02 -18.21 -4.62
CA ILE A 46 -34.65 -18.02 -5.10
C ILE A 46 -34.54 -18.47 -6.57
N GLN A 47 -35.03 -19.68 -6.90
CA GLN A 47 -35.04 -20.15 -8.25
C GLN A 47 -35.82 -19.21 -9.18
N PHE A 48 -36.95 -18.66 -8.70
CA PHE A 48 -37.71 -17.69 -9.46
C PHE A 48 -36.95 -16.37 -9.68
N ILE A 49 -36.22 -15.86 -8.67
CA ILE A 49 -35.37 -14.66 -8.80
C ILE A 49 -34.28 -14.91 -9.86
N GLU A 50 -33.66 -16.08 -9.86
CA GLU A 50 -32.60 -16.47 -10.80
C GLU A 50 -33.10 -16.57 -12.25
N THR A 51 -34.34 -17.11 -12.46
CA THR A 51 -34.86 -17.43 -13.79
C THR A 51 -35.77 -16.35 -14.39
N SER A 52 -36.26 -15.41 -13.58
CA SER A 52 -37.20 -14.38 -14.04
C SER A 52 -36.50 -13.31 -14.89
N GLU A 53 -37.02 -13.04 -16.07
CA GLU A 53 -36.57 -11.97 -16.97
C GLU A 53 -37.17 -10.60 -16.62
N ARG A 54 -38.33 -10.57 -15.94
CA ARG A 54 -39.04 -9.36 -15.60
C ARG A 54 -38.53 -8.76 -14.29
N GLN A 55 -38.07 -7.53 -14.34
CA GLN A 55 -37.58 -6.82 -13.16
C GLN A 55 -38.64 -6.69 -12.06
N THR A 56 -39.89 -6.42 -12.42
CA THR A 56 -41.01 -6.28 -11.48
C THR A 56 -41.30 -7.58 -10.72
N ASP A 57 -41.20 -8.73 -11.41
CA ASP A 57 -41.38 -10.04 -10.80
C ASP A 57 -40.25 -10.38 -9.85
N ARG A 58 -39.01 -10.03 -10.22
CA ARG A 58 -37.81 -10.18 -9.35
C ARG A 58 -37.91 -9.33 -8.08
N GLU A 59 -38.37 -8.08 -8.19
CA GLU A 59 -38.55 -7.17 -7.05
C GLU A 59 -39.60 -7.69 -6.09
N MET A 60 -40.75 -8.17 -6.60
CA MET A 60 -41.81 -8.76 -5.77
C MET A 60 -41.34 -10.06 -5.09
N ALA A 61 -40.65 -10.94 -5.82
CA ALA A 61 -40.06 -12.15 -5.25
C ALA A 61 -39.04 -11.81 -4.15
N THR A 62 -38.24 -10.75 -4.36
CA THR A 62 -37.30 -10.23 -3.36
C THR A 62 -38.02 -9.78 -2.09
N ASP A 63 -39.13 -9.04 -2.19
CA ASP A 63 -39.89 -8.57 -1.03
C ASP A 63 -40.47 -9.74 -0.24
N ILE A 64 -40.99 -10.77 -0.94
CA ILE A 64 -41.50 -12.00 -0.30
C ILE A 64 -40.37 -12.72 0.43
N LEU A 65 -39.18 -12.86 -0.19
CA LEU A 65 -38.04 -13.53 0.39
C LEU A 65 -37.57 -12.80 1.66
N ILE A 66 -37.43 -11.47 1.61
CA ILE A 66 -37.04 -10.66 2.77
C ILE A 66 -38.04 -10.88 3.93
N SER A 67 -39.32 -10.92 3.64
CA SER A 67 -40.36 -11.17 4.65
C SER A 67 -40.25 -12.58 5.27
N LEU A 68 -39.96 -13.61 4.48
CA LEU A 68 -39.71 -14.95 4.97
C LEU A 68 -38.44 -15.03 5.85
N LEU A 69 -37.37 -14.35 5.43
CA LEU A 69 -36.10 -14.34 6.13
C LEU A 69 -36.16 -13.65 7.49
N LYS A 70 -37.02 -12.65 7.70
CA LYS A 70 -37.17 -11.97 9.00
C LYS A 70 -37.53 -12.96 10.12
N HIS A 71 -38.30 -13.99 9.83
CA HIS A 71 -38.76 -14.97 10.83
C HIS A 71 -38.07 -16.34 10.67
N ALA A 72 -37.05 -16.42 9.83
CA ALA A 72 -36.28 -17.64 9.61
C ALA A 72 -35.29 -17.90 10.73
N GLU A 73 -35.01 -19.13 11.05
CA GLU A 73 -33.95 -19.55 11.94
C GLU A 73 -32.57 -19.21 11.35
N LYS A 74 -31.58 -18.98 12.21
CA LYS A 74 -30.23 -18.58 11.84
C LYS A 74 -29.61 -19.54 10.80
N ASN A 75 -29.76 -20.86 10.98
CA ASN A 75 -29.21 -21.86 10.07
C ASN A 75 -29.79 -21.74 8.64
N LEU A 76 -31.11 -21.48 8.53
CA LEU A 76 -31.74 -21.26 7.24
C LEU A 76 -31.26 -19.95 6.59
N LYS A 77 -31.16 -18.87 7.37
CA LYS A 77 -30.64 -17.60 6.87
C LYS A 77 -29.21 -17.77 6.34
N GLN A 78 -28.35 -18.50 7.08
CA GLN A 78 -26.97 -18.76 6.69
C GLN A 78 -26.90 -19.55 5.38
N ALA A 79 -27.65 -20.65 5.25
CA ALA A 79 -27.68 -21.46 4.03
C ALA A 79 -28.15 -20.64 2.80
N ILE A 80 -29.13 -19.76 3.00
CA ILE A 80 -29.60 -18.87 1.92
C ILE A 80 -28.56 -17.78 1.61
N ALA A 81 -27.88 -17.22 2.60
CA ALA A 81 -26.81 -16.24 2.43
C ALA A 81 -25.63 -16.84 1.65
N GLU A 82 -25.21 -18.06 1.97
CA GLU A 82 -24.18 -18.81 1.23
C GLU A 82 -24.54 -18.97 -0.26
N ARG A 83 -25.80 -19.26 -0.55
CA ARG A 83 -26.27 -19.35 -1.93
C ARG A 83 -26.26 -18.02 -2.66
N PHE A 84 -26.76 -16.94 -2.01
CA PHE A 84 -26.77 -15.61 -2.63
C PHE A 84 -25.37 -15.00 -2.77
N ALA A 85 -24.42 -15.43 -1.97
CA ALA A 85 -23.05 -14.97 -2.03
C ALA A 85 -22.37 -15.22 -3.40
N VAL A 86 -22.80 -16.30 -4.11
CA VAL A 86 -22.22 -16.71 -5.40
C VAL A 86 -23.07 -16.32 -6.62
N ILE A 87 -24.25 -15.72 -6.42
CA ILE A 87 -25.13 -15.29 -7.49
C ILE A 87 -24.74 -13.89 -7.94
N ASP A 88 -24.23 -13.76 -9.17
CA ASP A 88 -23.79 -12.47 -9.73
C ASP A 88 -24.93 -11.44 -9.84
N THR A 89 -26.15 -11.89 -10.04
CA THR A 89 -27.36 -11.05 -10.21
C THR A 89 -28.19 -10.95 -8.93
N ALA A 90 -27.59 -11.23 -7.77
CA ALA A 90 -28.27 -11.18 -6.48
C ALA A 90 -28.85 -9.78 -6.21
N PRO A 91 -30.14 -9.68 -5.79
CA PRO A 91 -30.71 -8.38 -5.44
C PRO A 91 -30.01 -7.78 -4.25
N LEU A 92 -29.46 -6.57 -4.40
CA LEU A 92 -28.70 -5.87 -3.34
C LEU A 92 -29.50 -5.77 -2.02
N ARG A 93 -30.81 -5.61 -2.10
CA ARG A 93 -31.69 -5.53 -0.91
C ARG A 93 -31.66 -6.81 -0.06
N VAL A 94 -31.56 -8.01 -0.69
CA VAL A 94 -31.40 -9.29 0.03
C VAL A 94 -30.02 -9.36 0.66
N ILE A 95 -28.97 -8.97 -0.07
CA ILE A 95 -27.60 -8.94 0.45
C ILE A 95 -27.49 -8.01 1.68
N LEU A 96 -28.06 -6.81 1.60
CA LEU A 96 -28.10 -5.88 2.73
C LEU A 96 -28.90 -6.42 3.93
N GLN A 97 -29.94 -7.22 3.68
CA GLN A 97 -30.68 -7.88 4.77
C GLN A 97 -29.79 -8.86 5.54
N PHE A 98 -28.97 -9.65 4.85
CA PHE A 98 -28.00 -10.57 5.50
C PHE A 98 -26.89 -9.81 6.23
N ILE A 99 -26.39 -8.70 5.68
CA ILE A 99 -25.37 -7.87 6.33
C ILE A 99 -25.91 -7.22 7.63
N ASN A 100 -27.22 -7.00 7.72
CA ASN A 100 -27.85 -6.47 8.92
C ASN A 100 -28.16 -7.54 9.98
N ASP A 101 -27.85 -8.79 9.73
CA ASP A 101 -28.02 -9.92 10.65
C ASP A 101 -26.70 -10.20 11.41
N ASP A 102 -26.62 -11.32 12.11
CA ASP A 102 -25.40 -11.78 12.78
C ASP A 102 -24.29 -12.04 11.78
N ILE A 103 -23.02 -11.91 12.24
CA ILE A 103 -21.84 -12.13 11.40
C ILE A 103 -21.84 -13.51 10.72
N ASP A 104 -22.32 -14.57 11.37
CA ASP A 104 -22.34 -15.90 10.79
C ASP A 104 -23.26 -15.97 9.54
N VAL A 105 -24.30 -15.14 9.51
CA VAL A 105 -25.19 -15.00 8.35
C VAL A 105 -24.59 -14.03 7.30
N ALA A 106 -23.98 -12.94 7.77
CA ALA A 106 -23.42 -11.92 6.90
C ALA A 106 -22.12 -12.35 6.19
N LYS A 107 -21.31 -13.18 6.85
CA LYS A 107 -19.97 -13.56 6.41
C LYS A 107 -19.89 -14.05 4.96
N PRO A 108 -20.70 -15.02 4.48
CA PRO A 108 -20.61 -15.49 3.10
C PRO A 108 -20.82 -14.38 2.07
N VAL A 109 -21.80 -13.50 2.30
CA VAL A 109 -22.09 -12.40 1.37
C VAL A 109 -21.03 -11.29 1.43
N LEU A 110 -20.44 -11.06 2.60
CA LEU A 110 -19.33 -10.13 2.75
C LEU A 110 -18.07 -10.61 2.00
N GLU A 111 -17.77 -11.90 2.06
CA GLU A 111 -16.59 -12.49 1.42
C GLU A 111 -16.73 -12.62 -0.11
N TYR A 112 -17.91 -13.01 -0.62
CA TYR A 112 -18.01 -13.48 -2.00
C TYR A 112 -18.96 -12.68 -2.88
N SER A 113 -19.94 -11.92 -2.32
CA SER A 113 -20.95 -11.28 -3.15
C SER A 113 -20.39 -10.17 -4.03
N LYS A 114 -20.62 -10.28 -5.34
CA LYS A 114 -20.28 -9.26 -6.33
C LYS A 114 -21.30 -8.12 -6.39
N ALA A 115 -22.43 -8.25 -5.70
CA ALA A 115 -23.43 -7.19 -5.62
C ALA A 115 -23.00 -6.00 -4.76
N LEU A 116 -21.98 -6.17 -3.90
CA LEU A 116 -21.41 -5.12 -3.04
C LEU A 116 -20.32 -4.37 -3.80
N ASN A 117 -20.47 -3.06 -3.90
CA ASN A 117 -19.44 -2.17 -4.41
C ASN A 117 -18.61 -1.55 -3.28
N ASP A 118 -17.53 -0.85 -3.61
CA ASP A 118 -16.62 -0.24 -2.63
C ASP A 118 -17.33 0.73 -1.67
N LEU A 119 -18.31 1.49 -2.13
CA LEU A 119 -19.07 2.41 -1.27
C LEU A 119 -19.90 1.66 -0.24
N ASP A 120 -20.51 0.54 -0.63
CA ASP A 120 -21.25 -0.32 0.29
C ASP A 120 -20.30 -0.89 1.36
N LEU A 121 -19.12 -1.36 0.95
CA LEU A 121 -18.09 -1.90 1.86
C LEU A 121 -17.58 -0.84 2.83
N LEU A 122 -17.31 0.37 2.36
CA LEU A 122 -16.90 1.50 3.22
C LEU A 122 -17.96 1.83 4.26
N TYR A 123 -19.24 1.85 3.87
CA TYR A 123 -20.35 2.08 4.80
C TYR A 123 -20.43 0.98 5.87
N ILE A 124 -20.25 -0.29 5.47
CA ILE A 124 -20.25 -1.43 6.39
C ILE A 124 -19.08 -1.32 7.37
N ILE A 125 -17.88 -0.99 6.92
CA ILE A 125 -16.71 -0.82 7.78
C ILE A 125 -16.96 0.26 8.84
N GLN A 126 -17.59 1.38 8.46
CA GLN A 126 -17.88 2.47 9.38
C GLN A 126 -19.01 2.15 10.37
N SER A 127 -19.96 1.28 10.01
CA SER A 127 -21.15 0.99 10.80
C SER A 127 -21.10 -0.31 11.60
N ARG A 128 -20.11 -1.17 11.33
CA ARG A 128 -19.96 -2.50 11.94
C ARG A 128 -18.61 -2.64 12.63
N ASP A 129 -18.42 -3.77 13.29
CA ASP A 129 -17.27 -4.10 14.14
C ASP A 129 -16.30 -5.11 13.50
N SER A 130 -15.27 -5.45 14.23
CA SER A 130 -14.12 -6.28 13.80
C SER A 130 -14.50 -7.59 13.08
N PRO A 131 -15.49 -8.41 13.48
CA PRO A 131 -15.86 -9.61 12.74
C PRO A 131 -16.28 -9.34 11.29
N PHE A 132 -16.96 -8.21 11.04
CA PHE A 132 -17.36 -7.79 9.68
C PHE A 132 -16.16 -7.32 8.87
N TRP A 133 -15.25 -6.55 9.47
CA TRP A 133 -14.01 -6.11 8.82
C TRP A 133 -13.13 -7.28 8.41
N GLN A 134 -13.04 -8.30 9.29
CA GLN A 134 -12.30 -9.53 9.01
C GLN A 134 -12.86 -10.29 7.80
N ALA A 135 -14.19 -10.36 7.67
CA ALA A 135 -14.83 -11.00 6.52
C ALA A 135 -14.58 -10.20 5.22
N ILE A 136 -14.69 -8.87 5.27
CA ILE A 136 -14.38 -8.01 4.11
C ILE A 136 -12.93 -8.16 3.68
N ALA A 137 -11.98 -8.24 4.63
CA ALA A 137 -10.55 -8.40 4.34
C ALA A 137 -10.18 -9.69 3.60
N LEU A 138 -11.07 -10.69 3.57
CA LEU A 138 -10.87 -11.95 2.84
C LEU A 138 -11.30 -11.88 1.35
N ARG A 139 -11.93 -10.78 0.92
CA ARG A 139 -12.35 -10.61 -0.49
C ARG A 139 -11.15 -10.53 -1.44
N ASN A 140 -11.36 -11.03 -2.65
CA ASN A 140 -10.33 -11.02 -3.70
C ASN A 140 -10.28 -9.72 -4.52
N ASP A 141 -11.28 -8.86 -4.41
CA ASP A 141 -11.52 -7.70 -5.26
C ASP A 141 -11.74 -6.41 -4.44
N LEU A 142 -10.81 -6.07 -3.57
CA LEU A 142 -10.89 -4.86 -2.76
C LEU A 142 -10.24 -3.67 -3.47
N GLY A 143 -10.98 -2.56 -3.55
CA GLY A 143 -10.43 -1.27 -3.97
C GLY A 143 -9.46 -0.69 -2.93
N GLU A 144 -8.53 0.16 -3.40
CA GLU A 144 -7.49 0.77 -2.57
C GLU A 144 -8.07 1.50 -1.35
N ASN A 145 -9.12 2.31 -1.54
CA ASN A 145 -9.78 3.06 -0.46
C ASN A 145 -10.38 2.14 0.63
N VAL A 146 -10.89 0.96 0.23
CA VAL A 146 -11.45 -0.02 1.17
C VAL A 146 -10.32 -0.64 2.00
N VAL A 147 -9.21 -0.99 1.35
CA VAL A 147 -8.02 -1.53 2.03
C VAL A 147 -7.47 -0.50 3.04
N GLU A 148 -7.32 0.76 2.66
CA GLU A 148 -6.85 1.83 3.54
C GLU A 148 -7.77 2.02 4.74
N THR A 149 -9.11 2.04 4.51
CA THR A 149 -10.08 2.18 5.59
C THR A 149 -10.05 0.98 6.56
N LEU A 150 -9.84 -0.25 6.05
CA LEU A 150 -9.67 -1.43 6.90
C LEU A 150 -8.38 -1.34 7.73
N VAL A 151 -7.30 -0.85 7.17
CA VAL A 151 -6.03 -0.62 7.87
C VAL A 151 -6.19 0.43 8.98
N ASP A 152 -6.95 1.49 8.72
CA ASP A 152 -7.22 2.56 9.69
C ASP A 152 -8.03 2.09 10.91
N THR A 153 -8.73 0.96 10.81
CA THR A 153 -9.39 0.35 11.98
C THR A 153 -8.41 -0.11 13.06
N LYS A 154 -7.13 -0.34 12.69
CA LYS A 154 -6.05 -0.87 13.56
C LYS A 154 -6.39 -2.21 14.22
N ASP A 155 -7.37 -2.95 13.69
CA ASP A 155 -7.69 -4.29 14.16
C ASP A 155 -6.65 -5.30 13.68
N VAL A 156 -5.95 -5.94 14.62
CA VAL A 156 -4.85 -6.87 14.35
C VAL A 156 -5.30 -8.05 13.49
N SER A 157 -6.50 -8.59 13.77
CA SER A 157 -7.05 -9.74 13.03
C SER A 157 -7.40 -9.36 11.59
N THR A 158 -7.99 -8.20 11.39
CA THR A 158 -8.28 -7.64 10.06
C THR A 158 -7.00 -7.38 9.28
N ALA A 159 -6.01 -6.73 9.90
CA ALA A 159 -4.70 -6.50 9.29
C ALA A 159 -4.01 -7.80 8.88
N LYS A 160 -4.07 -8.84 9.73
CA LYS A 160 -3.56 -10.18 9.40
C LYS A 160 -4.25 -10.76 8.18
N ASN A 161 -5.59 -10.70 8.10
CA ASN A 161 -6.34 -11.21 6.94
C ASN A 161 -5.94 -10.46 5.67
N LEU A 162 -5.81 -9.13 5.72
CA LEU A 162 -5.32 -8.33 4.58
C LEU A 162 -3.91 -8.75 4.15
N ILE A 163 -2.99 -8.95 5.10
CA ILE A 163 -1.63 -9.39 4.80
C ILE A 163 -1.63 -10.79 4.17
N CYS A 164 -2.44 -11.72 4.68
CA CYS A 164 -2.51 -13.09 4.16
C CYS A 164 -3.26 -13.19 2.82
N ASN A 165 -4.00 -12.18 2.43
CA ASN A 165 -4.72 -12.17 1.16
C ASN A 165 -3.80 -11.70 0.02
N GLU A 166 -3.30 -12.64 -0.77
CA GLU A 166 -2.32 -12.41 -1.84
C GLU A 166 -2.86 -11.56 -3.00
N THR A 167 -4.19 -11.46 -3.16
CA THR A 167 -4.80 -10.68 -4.24
C THR A 167 -4.77 -9.18 -3.99
N ILE A 168 -4.60 -8.75 -2.73
CA ILE A 168 -4.62 -7.35 -2.33
C ILE A 168 -3.29 -6.69 -2.70
N LYS A 169 -3.40 -5.54 -3.35
CA LYS A 169 -2.27 -4.61 -3.55
C LYS A 169 -2.36 -3.51 -2.50
N PHE A 170 -1.29 -3.31 -1.77
CA PHE A 170 -1.22 -2.23 -0.79
C PHE A 170 -0.74 -0.95 -1.44
N SER A 171 -1.39 0.19 -1.12
CA SER A 171 -0.81 1.50 -1.36
C SER A 171 0.38 1.73 -0.42
N ASP A 172 1.21 2.74 -0.71
CA ASP A 172 2.32 3.10 0.18
C ASP A 172 1.83 3.51 1.57
N TYR A 173 0.66 4.14 1.65
CA TYR A 173 0.00 4.47 2.91
C TYR A 173 -0.36 3.21 3.71
N ALA A 174 -1.10 2.28 3.10
CA ALA A 174 -1.52 1.05 3.75
C ALA A 174 -0.32 0.18 4.16
N ALA A 175 0.72 0.07 3.33
CA ALA A 175 1.95 -0.65 3.63
C ALA A 175 2.67 -0.04 4.85
N LYS A 176 2.77 1.28 4.93
CA LYS A 176 3.35 2.02 6.06
C LYS A 176 2.58 1.77 7.36
N GLU A 177 1.27 1.93 7.34
CA GLU A 177 0.43 1.78 8.54
C GLU A 177 0.41 0.33 9.05
N ILE A 178 0.30 -0.67 8.16
CA ILE A 178 0.40 -2.09 8.52
C ILE A 178 1.78 -2.41 9.13
N THR A 179 2.85 -1.90 8.52
CA THR A 179 4.21 -2.12 9.03
C THR A 179 4.41 -1.45 10.39
N ASN A 180 3.82 -0.28 10.63
CA ASN A 180 3.83 0.38 11.93
C ASN A 180 3.06 -0.44 12.98
N LEU A 181 1.88 -0.95 12.64
CA LEU A 181 1.09 -1.82 13.53
C LEU A 181 1.84 -3.12 13.89
N ALA A 182 2.60 -3.67 12.94
CA ALA A 182 3.37 -4.89 13.14
C ALA A 182 4.58 -4.72 14.08
N LYS A 183 4.99 -3.49 14.44
CA LYS A 183 6.11 -3.27 15.38
C LYS A 183 5.83 -3.87 16.76
N ASP A 184 4.58 -3.78 17.19
CA ASP A 184 4.15 -4.23 18.52
C ASP A 184 3.46 -5.61 18.49
N GLU A 185 3.19 -6.15 17.28
CA GLU A 185 2.39 -7.36 17.06
C GLU A 185 3.18 -8.44 16.31
N THR A 186 3.66 -9.45 17.03
CA THR A 186 4.45 -10.55 16.45
C THR A 186 3.71 -11.34 15.37
N ILE A 187 2.38 -11.49 15.51
CA ILE A 187 1.52 -12.19 14.55
C ILE A 187 1.54 -11.48 13.18
N LEU A 188 1.52 -10.16 13.17
CA LEU A 188 1.58 -9.38 11.93
C LEU A 188 2.98 -9.42 11.33
N THR A 189 4.02 -9.36 12.18
CA THR A 189 5.41 -9.51 11.75
C THR A 189 5.63 -10.84 11.02
N GLU A 190 5.13 -11.94 11.56
CA GLU A 190 5.21 -13.27 10.92
C GLU A 190 4.43 -13.32 9.60
N ALA A 191 3.23 -12.73 9.55
CA ALA A 191 2.42 -12.66 8.35
C ALA A 191 3.13 -11.85 7.24
N LEU A 192 3.70 -10.68 7.57
CA LEU A 192 4.47 -9.85 6.65
C LEU A 192 5.69 -10.61 6.09
N ILE A 193 6.44 -11.30 6.96
CA ILE A 193 7.58 -12.10 6.54
C ILE A 193 7.15 -13.24 5.60
N ASN A 194 6.04 -13.91 5.89
CA ASN A 194 5.56 -15.02 5.06
C ASN A 194 5.10 -14.52 3.68
N ARG A 195 4.37 -13.41 3.62
CA ARG A 195 3.97 -12.80 2.35
C ARG A 195 5.16 -12.26 1.55
N SER A 196 6.23 -11.80 2.20
CA SER A 196 7.47 -11.32 1.56
C SER A 196 8.21 -12.40 0.77
N LEU A 197 7.80 -13.68 0.90
CA LEU A 197 8.33 -14.81 0.11
C LEU A 197 7.75 -14.88 -1.30
N ASP A 198 6.99 -13.86 -1.71
CA ASP A 198 6.36 -13.74 -3.01
C ASP A 198 7.40 -13.78 -4.14
N LYS A 199 7.04 -14.41 -5.27
CA LYS A 199 7.98 -14.69 -6.38
C LYS A 199 8.65 -13.45 -6.96
N ASP A 200 7.97 -12.29 -6.90
CA ASP A 200 8.44 -11.05 -7.50
C ASP A 200 9.15 -10.12 -6.51
N GLY A 201 9.04 -10.38 -5.20
CA GLY A 201 9.65 -9.57 -4.15
C GLY A 201 9.17 -8.11 -4.06
N GLU A 202 8.12 -7.74 -4.81
CA GLU A 202 7.58 -6.37 -4.85
C GLU A 202 7.03 -5.95 -3.49
N PHE A 203 6.26 -6.84 -2.84
CA PHE A 203 5.73 -6.57 -1.52
C PHE A 203 6.85 -6.43 -0.47
N ALA A 204 7.88 -7.28 -0.55
CA ALA A 204 9.03 -7.19 0.33
C ALA A 204 9.74 -5.84 0.22
N LYS A 205 9.91 -5.32 -1.00
CA LYS A 205 10.48 -3.98 -1.25
C LYS A 205 9.64 -2.89 -0.61
N GLN A 206 8.32 -2.94 -0.83
CA GLN A 206 7.39 -1.92 -0.34
C GLN A 206 7.40 -1.81 1.20
N ILE A 207 7.33 -2.96 1.92
CA ILE A 207 7.33 -2.94 3.38
C ILE A 207 8.71 -2.68 3.99
N TYR A 208 9.79 -3.02 3.27
CA TYR A 208 11.16 -2.86 3.78
C TYR A 208 11.48 -1.40 4.13
N ILE A 209 10.95 -0.44 3.36
CA ILE A 209 11.16 1.00 3.57
C ILE A 209 10.66 1.43 4.96
N TYR A 210 9.55 0.86 5.42
CA TYR A 210 8.88 1.23 6.68
C TYR A 210 9.20 0.26 7.83
N ALA A 211 9.90 -0.84 7.54
CA ALA A 211 10.16 -1.92 8.47
C ALA A 211 11.12 -1.51 9.60
N SER A 212 10.86 -2.05 10.80
CA SER A 212 11.83 -1.99 11.90
C SER A 212 13.08 -2.80 11.57
N GLU A 213 14.22 -2.52 12.25
CA GLU A 213 15.48 -3.23 12.02
C GLU A 213 15.34 -4.77 12.18
N ASN A 214 14.52 -5.22 13.14
CA ASN A 214 14.24 -6.65 13.35
C ASN A 214 13.49 -7.25 12.15
N LEU A 215 12.48 -6.55 11.62
CA LEU A 215 11.71 -7.00 10.46
C LEU A 215 12.57 -6.97 9.19
N LYS A 216 13.41 -5.94 9.00
CA LYS A 216 14.38 -5.86 7.90
C LYS A 216 15.33 -7.06 7.91
N ALA A 217 15.93 -7.36 9.08
CA ALA A 217 16.82 -8.50 9.22
C ALA A 217 16.12 -9.84 8.91
N ALA A 218 14.88 -10.02 9.35
CA ALA A 218 14.10 -11.22 9.08
C ALA A 218 13.72 -11.37 7.60
N ILE A 219 13.36 -10.28 6.92
CA ILE A 219 13.10 -10.25 5.47
C ILE A 219 14.37 -10.65 4.70
N ILE A 220 15.51 -10.05 5.03
CA ILE A 220 16.82 -10.38 4.41
C ILE A 220 17.16 -11.87 4.64
N GLN A 221 16.99 -12.37 5.85
CA GLN A 221 17.30 -13.77 6.17
C GLN A 221 16.43 -14.76 5.40
N LYS A 222 15.14 -14.49 5.23
CA LYS A 222 14.22 -15.38 4.52
C LYS A 222 14.29 -15.24 3.01
N CYS A 223 14.29 -14.03 2.49
CA CYS A 223 14.38 -13.76 1.06
C CYS A 223 15.76 -14.14 0.50
N GLY A 224 16.85 -13.92 1.25
CA GLY A 224 18.20 -14.30 0.83
C GLY A 224 18.40 -15.80 0.61
N ARG A 225 17.60 -16.66 1.24
CA ARG A 225 17.64 -18.12 1.01
C ARG A 225 16.91 -18.54 -0.28
N LEU A 226 15.87 -17.82 -0.66
CA LEU A 226 15.09 -18.09 -1.89
C LEU A 226 15.72 -17.50 -3.14
N PHE A 227 16.49 -16.41 -3.00
CA PHE A 227 17.10 -15.66 -4.09
C PHE A 227 18.62 -15.87 -4.20
N HIS A 228 19.11 -17.06 -3.88
CA HIS A 228 20.55 -17.37 -3.97
C HIS A 228 21.14 -17.12 -5.39
N ASP A 229 20.32 -17.21 -6.45
CA ASP A 229 20.70 -16.85 -7.82
C ASP A 229 20.40 -15.37 -8.16
N ALA A 230 19.71 -14.64 -7.28
CA ALA A 230 19.34 -13.23 -7.43
C ALA A 230 20.18 -12.29 -6.53
N ASN A 231 21.20 -12.81 -5.83
CA ASN A 231 21.97 -12.04 -4.86
C ASN A 231 22.58 -10.75 -5.45
N GLN A 232 22.94 -10.72 -6.72
CA GLN A 232 23.41 -9.48 -7.35
C GLN A 232 22.28 -8.44 -7.52
N LYS A 233 21.07 -8.87 -7.88
CA LYS A 233 19.93 -7.95 -8.04
C LYS A 233 19.33 -7.53 -6.69
N LEU A 234 19.38 -8.40 -5.68
CA LEU A 234 18.88 -8.06 -4.33
C LEU A 234 19.85 -7.11 -3.61
N GLU A 235 21.16 -7.29 -3.79
CA GLU A 235 22.15 -6.33 -3.30
C GLU A 235 22.00 -4.96 -3.98
N GLU A 236 21.77 -4.91 -5.30
CA GLU A 236 21.46 -3.67 -6.01
C GLU A 236 20.16 -3.03 -5.52
N ILE A 237 19.13 -3.83 -5.22
CA ILE A 237 17.83 -3.37 -4.71
C ILE A 237 17.92 -2.97 -3.23
N LEU A 238 18.61 -3.74 -2.41
CA LEU A 238 18.84 -3.41 -0.98
C LEU A 238 19.74 -2.17 -0.84
N GLU A 239 20.69 -1.98 -1.74
CA GLU A 239 21.49 -0.75 -1.82
C GLU A 239 20.66 0.47 -2.24
N GLU A 240 19.59 0.31 -3.05
CA GLU A 240 18.61 1.37 -3.32
C GLU A 240 17.72 1.69 -2.11
N PHE A 241 17.43 0.71 -1.23
CA PHE A 241 16.49 0.85 -0.11
C PHE A 241 17.11 1.19 1.25
N THR A 242 18.43 1.08 1.42
CA THR A 242 19.08 1.44 2.70
C THR A 242 19.17 2.96 2.95
N GLY A 243 18.16 3.70 2.55
CA GLY A 243 18.07 5.17 2.49
C GLY A 243 18.10 5.95 3.81
N GLU A 244 18.26 5.33 4.98
CA GLU A 244 18.19 6.08 6.24
C GLU A 244 19.34 5.84 7.24
N THR A 245 20.42 5.16 6.84
CA THR A 245 21.62 5.06 7.67
C THR A 245 22.78 5.90 7.10
N PRO A 246 23.76 6.33 7.91
CA PRO A 246 24.93 7.06 7.43
C PRO A 246 25.70 6.37 6.29
N HIS A 247 25.45 5.08 6.05
CA HIS A 247 26.04 4.30 4.95
C HIS A 247 25.36 4.51 3.59
N HIS A 248 24.19 5.13 3.53
CA HIS A 248 23.41 5.36 2.31
C HIS A 248 24.15 6.17 1.22
N PHE A 249 25.10 6.99 1.62
CA PHE A 249 25.89 7.80 0.68
C PHE A 249 27.23 7.18 0.29
N MET A 250 27.53 5.96 0.76
CA MET A 250 28.77 5.28 0.38
C MET A 250 28.66 4.73 -1.04
N PRO A 251 29.53 5.14 -1.96
CA PRO A 251 29.55 4.58 -3.31
C PRO A 251 29.92 3.10 -3.31
N THR A 252 29.25 2.33 -4.14
CA THR A 252 29.59 0.94 -4.38
C THR A 252 30.89 0.82 -5.18
N PRO A 253 31.59 -0.33 -5.11
CA PRO A 253 32.77 -0.59 -5.94
C PRO A 253 32.50 -0.40 -7.43
N ALA A 254 31.29 -0.75 -7.91
CA ALA A 254 30.88 -0.54 -9.30
C ALA A 254 30.78 0.94 -9.66
N MET A 255 30.23 1.80 -8.78
CA MET A 255 30.14 3.24 -8.99
C MET A 255 31.52 3.88 -9.02
N ILE A 256 32.42 3.45 -8.13
CA ILE A 256 33.80 3.92 -8.09
C ILE A 256 34.53 3.58 -9.39
N LYS A 257 34.38 2.31 -9.87
CA LYS A 257 34.96 1.86 -11.14
C LYS A 257 34.39 2.61 -12.33
N ALA A 258 33.09 2.90 -12.35
CA ALA A 258 32.45 3.70 -13.37
C ALA A 258 33.01 5.15 -13.39
N ALA A 259 33.22 5.76 -12.21
CA ALA A 259 33.82 7.09 -12.11
C ALA A 259 35.27 7.11 -12.60
N GLU A 260 36.05 6.05 -12.34
CA GLU A 260 37.41 5.85 -12.89
C GLU A 260 37.41 5.83 -14.42
N LEU A 261 36.52 5.01 -15.01
CA LEU A 261 36.38 4.94 -16.46
C LEU A 261 36.01 6.29 -17.09
N PHE A 262 35.11 7.05 -16.47
CA PHE A 262 34.79 8.42 -16.93
C PHE A 262 35.97 9.35 -16.85
N GLN A 263 36.82 9.22 -15.81
CA GLN A 263 38.03 10.00 -15.66
C GLN A 263 39.07 9.64 -16.74
N GLU A 264 39.32 8.34 -16.99
CA GLU A 264 40.25 7.86 -18.04
C GLU A 264 39.79 8.28 -19.43
N GLN A 265 38.50 8.32 -19.70
CA GLN A 265 37.92 8.78 -20.96
C GLN A 265 37.88 10.30 -21.12
N GLY A 266 38.29 11.07 -20.09
CA GLY A 266 38.22 12.53 -20.10
C GLY A 266 36.77 13.07 -20.05
N LYS A 267 35.79 12.22 -19.68
CA LYS A 267 34.35 12.55 -19.64
C LYS A 267 33.90 13.00 -18.25
N LEU A 268 34.74 12.91 -17.23
CA LEU A 268 34.43 13.34 -15.86
C LEU A 268 34.54 14.88 -15.77
N ILE A 269 33.49 15.55 -16.18
CA ILE A 269 33.37 17.01 -16.22
C ILE A 269 32.31 17.49 -15.22
N PRO A 270 32.36 18.75 -14.73
CA PRO A 270 31.41 19.30 -13.77
C PRO A 270 29.95 19.12 -14.18
N SER A 271 29.61 19.29 -15.44
CA SER A 271 28.24 19.13 -15.97
C SER A 271 27.70 17.71 -15.81
N LEU A 272 28.53 16.67 -15.97
CA LEU A 272 28.13 15.29 -15.73
C LEU A 272 27.78 15.07 -14.26
N MET A 273 28.64 15.54 -13.36
CA MET A 273 28.43 15.44 -11.91
C MET A 273 27.18 16.20 -11.47
N MET A 274 26.92 17.38 -12.03
CA MET A 274 25.71 18.16 -11.75
C MET A 274 24.45 17.43 -12.21
N ASN A 275 24.47 16.79 -13.37
CA ASN A 275 23.34 16.02 -13.87
C ASN A 275 23.06 14.79 -12.99
N THR A 276 24.11 14.09 -12.53
CA THR A 276 23.99 12.96 -11.59
C THR A 276 23.37 13.42 -10.26
N LEU A 277 23.85 14.55 -9.73
CA LEU A 277 23.32 15.14 -8.50
C LEU A 277 21.86 15.58 -8.60
N LYS A 278 21.50 16.25 -9.72
CA LYS A 278 20.10 16.69 -9.99
C LYS A 278 19.13 15.53 -10.13
N ARG A 279 19.60 14.35 -10.54
CA ARG A 279 18.81 13.11 -10.60
C ARG A 279 18.68 12.41 -9.24
N GLY A 280 19.24 12.96 -8.17
CA GLY A 280 19.18 12.37 -6.85
C GLY A 280 20.18 11.24 -6.58
N GLN A 281 21.06 10.91 -7.52
CA GLN A 281 22.02 9.81 -7.43
C GLN A 281 23.25 10.20 -6.59
N MET A 282 23.08 10.39 -5.28
CA MET A 282 24.10 10.93 -4.38
C MET A 282 25.35 10.05 -4.30
N ALA A 283 25.20 8.73 -4.16
CA ALA A 283 26.32 7.81 -4.06
C ALA A 283 27.20 7.84 -5.35
N SER A 284 26.54 7.84 -6.52
CA SER A 284 27.25 7.99 -7.82
C SER A 284 27.92 9.36 -7.93
N PHE A 285 27.27 10.44 -7.45
CA PHE A 285 27.88 11.77 -7.40
C PHE A 285 29.12 11.78 -6.49
N ILE A 286 29.07 11.19 -5.31
CA ILE A 286 30.20 11.10 -4.38
C ILE A 286 31.37 10.34 -5.00
N ALA A 287 31.11 9.22 -5.70
CA ALA A 287 32.15 8.49 -6.45
C ALA A 287 32.81 9.37 -7.53
N GLN A 288 32.01 10.04 -8.35
CA GLN A 288 32.49 10.97 -9.38
C GLN A 288 33.25 12.14 -8.81
N PHE A 289 32.71 12.76 -7.75
CA PHE A 289 33.32 13.92 -7.10
C PHE A 289 34.63 13.56 -6.40
N SER A 290 34.69 12.40 -5.73
CA SER A 290 35.91 11.85 -5.12
C SER A 290 37.05 11.72 -6.15
N ARG A 291 36.76 11.16 -7.33
CA ARG A 291 37.74 11.03 -8.41
C ARG A 291 38.10 12.37 -9.04
N PHE A 292 37.12 13.25 -9.25
CA PHE A 292 37.33 14.56 -9.85
C PHE A 292 38.28 15.45 -9.00
N ILE A 293 38.13 15.44 -7.66
CA ILE A 293 38.94 16.21 -6.74
C ILE A 293 40.18 15.45 -6.21
N SER A 294 40.33 14.18 -6.62
CA SER A 294 41.42 13.27 -6.21
C SER A 294 41.55 13.12 -4.67
N LEU A 295 40.40 12.96 -3.99
CA LEU A 295 40.32 12.66 -2.55
C LEU A 295 39.56 11.36 -2.29
N PRO A 296 39.95 10.58 -1.24
CA PRO A 296 39.21 9.36 -0.87
C PRO A 296 37.78 9.67 -0.48
N VAL A 297 36.84 8.74 -0.76
CA VAL A 297 35.42 8.83 -0.40
C VAL A 297 35.25 9.11 1.10
N ALA A 298 36.08 8.48 1.95
CA ALA A 298 36.08 8.68 3.40
C ALA A 298 36.33 10.14 3.82
N VAL A 299 37.00 10.96 2.99
CA VAL A 299 37.25 12.40 3.23
C VAL A 299 36.12 13.23 2.58
N VAL A 300 35.61 12.80 1.45
CA VAL A 300 34.57 13.53 0.70
C VAL A 300 33.26 13.58 1.47
N ILE A 301 32.79 12.46 2.04
CA ILE A 301 31.53 12.42 2.77
C ILE A 301 31.51 13.41 3.96
N PRO A 302 32.44 13.37 4.92
CA PRO A 302 32.47 14.38 6.00
C PRO A 302 32.62 15.82 5.50
N MET A 303 33.34 16.03 4.41
CA MET A 303 33.47 17.34 3.80
C MET A 303 32.15 17.89 3.26
N LEU A 304 31.37 17.04 2.62
CA LEU A 304 30.03 17.38 2.14
C LEU A 304 29.04 17.61 3.30
N GLN A 305 29.23 16.98 4.44
CA GLN A 305 28.44 17.14 5.66
C GLN A 305 28.72 18.39 6.49
N GLN A 306 29.79 19.11 6.19
CA GLN A 306 30.15 20.34 6.95
C GLN A 306 29.13 21.46 6.73
N LYS A 307 28.45 21.93 7.79
CA LYS A 307 27.43 22.99 7.75
C LYS A 307 27.91 24.29 7.12
N ASN A 308 29.15 24.64 7.35
CA ASN A 308 29.77 25.90 6.87
C ASN A 308 30.30 25.81 5.43
N GLY A 309 30.29 24.65 4.79
CA GLY A 309 30.76 24.44 3.42
C GLY A 309 32.23 24.77 3.15
N GLN A 310 33.06 24.92 4.20
CA GLN A 310 34.46 25.33 4.02
C GLN A 310 35.29 24.32 3.22
N GLY A 311 35.18 23.03 3.55
CA GLY A 311 35.87 21.96 2.82
C GLY A 311 35.44 21.90 1.36
N LEU A 312 34.13 21.98 1.08
CA LEU A 312 33.58 22.01 -0.26
C LEU A 312 34.06 23.25 -1.05
N SER A 313 34.12 24.44 -0.40
CA SER A 313 34.59 25.66 -1.02
C SER A 313 36.07 25.55 -1.49
N ILE A 314 36.95 24.98 -0.63
CA ILE A 314 38.35 24.74 -0.96
C ILE A 314 38.44 23.74 -2.13
N ALA A 315 37.72 22.61 -2.08
CA ALA A 315 37.77 21.61 -3.12
C ALA A 315 37.23 22.14 -4.46
N ALA A 316 36.13 22.88 -4.44
CA ALA A 316 35.55 23.51 -5.62
C ALA A 316 36.49 24.52 -6.28
N LYS A 317 37.06 25.42 -5.45
CA LYS A 317 38.00 26.47 -5.94
C LYS A 317 39.30 25.90 -6.51
N ALA A 318 39.84 24.85 -5.87
CA ALA A 318 41.08 24.19 -6.30
C ALA A 318 40.92 23.50 -7.67
N ASN A 319 39.70 22.97 -7.96
CA ASN A 319 39.41 22.22 -9.17
C ASN A 319 38.62 23.02 -10.21
N GLY A 320 38.49 24.35 -10.04
CA GLY A 320 37.87 25.22 -11.04
C GLY A 320 36.36 25.06 -11.18
N ILE A 321 35.67 24.53 -10.17
CA ILE A 321 34.20 24.47 -10.13
C ILE A 321 33.67 25.90 -9.94
N GLU A 322 32.78 26.33 -10.83
CA GLU A 322 32.22 27.67 -10.80
C GLU A 322 31.32 27.92 -9.58
N ARG A 323 31.14 29.20 -9.23
CA ARG A 323 30.34 29.63 -8.09
C ARG A 323 28.91 29.12 -8.10
N ASN A 324 28.29 29.07 -9.28
CA ASN A 324 26.91 28.55 -9.45
C ASN A 324 26.85 27.04 -9.21
N ASP A 325 27.81 26.29 -9.75
CA ASP A 325 27.89 24.84 -9.57
C ASP A 325 28.21 24.48 -8.12
N PHE A 326 29.08 25.25 -7.47
CA PHE A 326 29.32 25.13 -6.02
C PHE A 326 28.03 25.28 -5.21
N LEU A 327 27.21 26.29 -5.51
CA LEU A 327 25.92 26.49 -4.85
C LEU A 327 24.96 25.30 -5.08
N VAL A 328 24.92 24.77 -6.28
CA VAL A 328 24.11 23.61 -6.59
C VAL A 328 24.56 22.41 -5.76
N ILE A 329 25.88 22.11 -5.74
CA ILE A 329 26.42 21.02 -4.92
C ILE A 329 26.07 21.23 -3.45
N PHE A 330 26.31 22.42 -2.93
CA PHE A 330 26.07 22.76 -1.53
C PHE A 330 24.59 22.56 -1.14
N ASN A 331 23.66 23.05 -1.97
CA ASN A 331 22.23 22.96 -1.70
C ASN A 331 21.70 21.52 -1.80
N PHE A 332 22.10 20.79 -2.84
CA PHE A 332 21.60 19.43 -3.04
C PHE A 332 22.16 18.45 -2.02
N THR A 333 23.44 18.57 -1.65
CA THR A 333 24.03 17.68 -0.65
C THR A 333 23.40 17.85 0.71
N ARG A 334 22.97 19.07 1.08
CA ARG A 334 22.27 19.36 2.35
C ARG A 334 20.86 18.77 2.36
N LYS A 335 20.09 19.07 1.33
CA LYS A 335 18.71 18.59 1.21
C LYS A 335 18.63 17.06 1.28
N MET A 336 19.59 16.36 0.68
CA MET A 336 19.62 14.89 0.67
C MET A 336 20.16 14.30 1.98
N MET A 337 20.78 15.09 2.86
CA MET A 337 21.24 14.66 4.18
C MET A 337 20.21 14.89 5.30
N GLY A 338 18.95 15.14 4.94
CA GLY A 338 17.84 15.30 5.90
C GLY A 338 17.81 16.66 6.61
N GLU A 339 18.59 17.65 6.19
CA GLU A 339 18.46 19.03 6.68
C GLU A 339 17.37 19.74 5.88
N ASP A 340 16.15 19.78 6.41
CA ASP A 340 14.95 20.33 5.75
C ASP A 340 15.01 21.84 5.46
N PHE A 341 15.90 22.59 6.11
CA PHE A 341 16.05 24.02 5.87
C PHE A 341 17.50 24.49 5.91
N LEU A 342 18.06 24.79 4.75
CA LEU A 342 19.24 25.66 4.68
C LEU A 342 18.86 27.06 5.15
N SER A 343 19.46 27.48 6.25
CA SER A 343 19.38 28.88 6.66
C SER A 343 20.02 29.75 5.58
N ALA A 344 19.40 30.87 5.24
CA ALA A 344 19.99 31.86 4.35
C ALA A 344 21.37 32.30 4.84
N LYS A 345 21.62 32.20 6.15
CA LYS A 345 22.94 32.48 6.79
C LYS A 345 24.00 31.45 6.37
N ASP A 346 23.64 30.16 6.30
CA ASP A 346 24.62 29.10 5.95
C ASP A 346 25.03 29.21 4.49
N VAL A 347 24.10 29.51 3.61
CA VAL A 347 24.39 29.77 2.19
C VAL A 347 25.28 30.99 2.03
N THR A 348 24.95 32.07 2.73
CA THR A 348 25.77 33.32 2.70
C THR A 348 27.17 33.09 3.24
N LEU A 349 27.30 32.31 4.31
CA LEU A 349 28.57 31.95 4.91
C LEU A 349 29.45 31.12 3.96
N ALA A 350 28.86 30.07 3.36
CA ALA A 350 29.55 29.22 2.41
C ALA A 350 30.04 30.01 1.18
N LEU A 351 29.18 30.89 0.64
CA LEU A 351 29.51 31.75 -0.49
C LEU A 351 30.62 32.74 -0.12
N THR A 352 30.53 33.38 1.05
CA THR A 352 31.57 34.30 1.53
C THR A 352 32.91 33.59 1.64
N TYR A 353 32.89 32.34 2.09
CA TYR A 353 34.11 31.53 2.19
C TYR A 353 34.66 31.17 0.81
N TYR A 354 33.77 30.72 -0.12
CA TYR A 354 34.13 30.43 -1.50
C TYR A 354 34.76 31.65 -2.20
N ASP A 355 34.21 32.86 -2.01
CA ASP A 355 34.68 34.08 -2.65
C ASP A 355 36.02 34.58 -2.07
N ARG A 356 36.26 34.32 -0.76
CA ARG A 356 37.54 34.74 -0.06
C ARG A 356 38.71 33.83 -0.39
N VAL A 357 38.51 32.58 -0.71
CA VAL A 357 39.59 31.62 -0.98
C VAL A 357 40.13 31.82 -2.41
N SER A 358 41.41 32.15 -2.53
CA SER A 358 42.05 32.21 -3.84
C SER A 358 42.37 30.81 -4.38
N PRO A 359 42.33 30.57 -5.73
CA PRO A 359 42.62 29.29 -6.32
C PRO A 359 44.01 28.72 -5.90
N ASP A 360 45.01 29.56 -5.74
CA ASP A 360 46.36 29.11 -5.38
C ASP A 360 46.47 28.63 -3.93
N VAL A 361 45.75 29.29 -3.02
CA VAL A 361 45.63 28.84 -1.62
C VAL A 361 44.83 27.54 -1.54
N ALA A 362 43.73 27.44 -2.28
CA ALA A 362 42.93 26.22 -2.34
C ALA A 362 43.75 25.02 -2.85
N LYS A 363 44.51 25.18 -3.92
CA LYS A 363 45.40 24.13 -4.47
C LYS A 363 46.47 23.70 -3.48
N ARG A 364 47.04 24.64 -2.73
CA ARG A 364 48.04 24.31 -1.69
C ARG A 364 47.45 23.50 -0.55
N LEU A 365 46.25 23.87 -0.06
CA LEU A 365 45.52 23.14 1.00
C LEU A 365 45.10 21.75 0.57
N MET A 366 44.69 21.58 -0.69
CA MET A 366 44.34 20.26 -1.23
C MET A 366 45.54 19.30 -1.30
N ARG A 367 46.73 19.80 -1.74
CA ARG A 367 47.96 19.00 -1.79
C ARG A 367 48.42 18.50 -0.42
N GLN A 368 48.20 19.29 0.66
CA GLN A 368 48.53 18.87 2.04
C GLN A 368 47.65 17.75 2.57
N ARG A 369 46.46 17.49 1.96
CA ARG A 369 45.51 16.41 2.34
C ARG A 369 45.62 15.19 1.43
N GLN A 370 46.38 15.26 0.35
CA GLN A 370 46.66 14.15 -0.56
C GLN A 370 47.91 13.34 -0.16
N ASN A 371 48.79 13.92 0.68
CA ASN A 371 49.89 13.26 1.35
C ASN A 371 49.48 12.84 2.79
#